data_167e24c1547a37c723b26a0dd399b732
#
_entry.id   167e24c1547a37c723b26a0dd399b732
#
_cell.length_a   1.000
_cell.length_b   1.000
_cell.length_c   1.000
_cell.angle_alpha   90.00
_cell.angle_beta   90.00
_cell.angle_gamma   90.00
#
_symmetry.space_group_name_H-M   'P 1'
#
loop_
_entity.id
_entity.type
_entity.pdbx_description
1 polymer ?
#
loop_
_entity_poly.entity_id
_entity_poly.type
_entity_poly.pdbx_seq_one_letter_code
_entity_poly.pdbx_strand_id
1 'polypeptide(L)'
;MAGIEKARETMSSKERVMRTFAFQETDRVPIDYMANPAVHERFCRALGLDPADRKGLHEALGVDYWGAGARFVGQMGFPVLKDRMTDPVYGFNMRWVPNQNGGYWDFCDFPLQGADEEAIADFPVPSVDDFSVEGLREELASVSRKAVYIGSAGMADIINSTGRVMGMEDALVNLFTEDEATLAYVGRMVDMELGILELALEEAGDLIDFMWIGEDLGTQRAPMISLEMYRRVLRPFHQRYMDLAKAYGKPVMAHTCGSSSWVYEDFLEMGVAAVDTLQPEAVDMEPRYLKEHFGGRLSFHGCISTVGPLAYGSPAQVEQMVKETLEVMMPGGGYQLAPTHLIQDNTPVENLLAMYQAAHTYGRY
;
A
#
# COMPACT_ATOMS: atom_id res chain seq x y z
N MET A 1 15.19 -19.97 17.25
CA MET A 1 13.78 -20.42 17.12
C MET A 1 13.68 -21.28 15.87
N ALA A 2 12.73 -22.21 15.76
CA ALA A 2 12.50 -22.95 14.52
C ALA A 2 12.09 -21.96 13.42
N GLY A 3 12.66 -22.10 12.22
CA GLY A 3 12.25 -21.33 11.05
C GLY A 3 10.85 -21.73 10.60
N ILE A 4 10.24 -20.90 9.73
CA ILE A 4 8.94 -21.19 9.13
C ILE A 4 9.08 -22.38 8.16
N GLU A 5 8.25 -23.40 8.35
CA GLU A 5 8.16 -24.52 7.40
C GLU A 5 7.34 -24.10 6.18
N LYS A 6 8.01 -23.89 5.07
CA LYS A 6 7.37 -23.39 3.85
C LYS A 6 6.56 -24.47 3.13
N ALA A 7 5.46 -24.06 2.54
CA ALA A 7 4.71 -24.88 1.59
C ALA A 7 5.62 -25.30 0.42
N ARG A 8 5.35 -26.49 -0.16
CA ARG A 8 6.00 -26.87 -1.40
C ARG A 8 5.51 -25.96 -2.53
N GLU A 9 6.45 -25.32 -3.21
CA GLU A 9 6.17 -24.40 -4.31
C GLU A 9 6.47 -25.06 -5.66
N THR A 10 5.59 -24.85 -6.62
CA THR A 10 5.73 -25.31 -8.01
C THR A 10 5.71 -24.16 -9.01
N MET A 11 5.37 -22.96 -8.55
CA MET A 11 5.29 -21.71 -9.33
C MET A 11 6.33 -20.70 -8.84
N SER A 12 6.72 -19.77 -9.69
CA SER A 12 7.40 -18.55 -9.24
C SER A 12 6.43 -17.62 -8.54
N SER A 13 6.93 -16.71 -7.69
CA SER A 13 6.12 -15.68 -7.04
C SER A 13 5.37 -14.83 -8.08
N LYS A 14 6.07 -14.40 -9.14
CA LYS A 14 5.47 -13.69 -10.28
C LYS A 14 4.27 -14.44 -10.87
N GLU A 15 4.46 -15.70 -11.22
CA GLU A 15 3.37 -16.52 -11.78
C GLU A 15 2.20 -16.65 -10.81
N ARG A 16 2.48 -16.88 -9.52
CA ARG A 16 1.48 -17.02 -8.48
C ARG A 16 0.61 -15.74 -8.33
N VAL A 17 1.23 -14.57 -8.23
CA VAL A 17 0.52 -13.30 -8.09
C VAL A 17 -0.28 -12.97 -9.35
N MET A 18 0.30 -13.12 -10.54
CA MET A 18 -0.40 -12.81 -11.79
C MET A 18 -1.58 -13.76 -12.06
N ARG A 19 -1.47 -15.04 -11.69
CA ARG A 19 -2.60 -15.97 -11.73
C ARG A 19 -3.69 -15.59 -10.75
N THR A 20 -3.32 -15.09 -9.58
CA THR A 20 -4.30 -14.62 -8.58
C THR A 20 -5.08 -13.41 -9.10
N PHE A 21 -4.45 -12.46 -9.80
CA PHE A 21 -5.17 -11.37 -10.49
C PHE A 21 -6.14 -11.87 -11.57
N ALA A 22 -5.87 -13.03 -12.15
CA ALA A 22 -6.73 -13.70 -13.13
C ALA A 22 -7.72 -14.71 -12.50
N PHE A 23 -7.91 -14.70 -11.18
CA PHE A 23 -8.80 -15.60 -10.42
C PHE A 23 -8.48 -17.09 -10.63
N GLN A 24 -7.24 -17.43 -10.89
CA GLN A 24 -6.79 -18.82 -11.03
C GLN A 24 -6.21 -19.31 -9.72
N GLU A 25 -6.53 -20.55 -9.37
CA GLU A 25 -5.90 -21.23 -8.24
C GLU A 25 -4.41 -21.46 -8.51
N THR A 26 -3.62 -21.38 -7.46
CA THR A 26 -2.17 -21.45 -7.48
C THR A 26 -1.68 -22.59 -6.58
N ASP A 27 -0.39 -22.82 -6.50
CA ASP A 27 0.16 -23.84 -5.58
C ASP A 27 -0.04 -23.48 -4.10
N ARG A 28 -0.08 -22.18 -3.79
CA ARG A 28 -0.48 -21.58 -2.51
C ARG A 28 -0.93 -20.14 -2.72
N VAL A 29 -1.59 -19.55 -1.73
CA VAL A 29 -1.89 -18.11 -1.75
C VAL A 29 -0.59 -17.30 -1.82
N PRO A 30 -0.54 -16.19 -2.58
CA PRO A 30 0.53 -15.21 -2.45
C PRO A 30 0.59 -14.65 -1.03
N ILE A 31 1.80 -14.36 -0.56
CA ILE A 31 2.07 -13.84 0.79
C ILE A 31 2.85 -12.54 0.66
N ASP A 32 2.44 -11.51 1.41
CA ASP A 32 3.17 -10.25 1.51
C ASP A 32 3.62 -9.94 2.94
N TYR A 33 4.54 -8.96 3.07
CA TYR A 33 5.10 -8.49 4.31
C TYR A 33 5.29 -6.98 4.28
N MET A 34 4.63 -6.29 5.20
CA MET A 34 4.80 -4.85 5.44
C MET A 34 4.82 -4.60 6.95
N ALA A 35 5.83 -3.89 7.45
CA ALA A 35 6.00 -3.67 8.89
C ALA A 35 6.65 -2.33 9.20
N ASN A 36 6.31 -1.77 10.36
CA ASN A 36 7.02 -0.63 10.94
C ASN A 36 8.49 -1.00 11.26
N PRO A 37 9.43 -0.03 11.23
CA PRO A 37 10.85 -0.30 11.41
C PRO A 37 11.20 -1.05 12.69
N ALA A 38 10.61 -0.69 13.83
CA ALA A 38 10.97 -1.30 15.12
C ALA A 38 10.52 -2.77 15.23
N VAL A 39 9.31 -3.12 14.76
CA VAL A 39 8.89 -4.53 14.71
C VAL A 39 9.66 -5.30 13.65
N HIS A 40 9.98 -4.68 12.51
CA HIS A 40 10.83 -5.27 11.48
C HIS A 40 12.20 -5.70 12.04
N GLU A 41 12.90 -4.79 12.75
CA GLU A 41 14.18 -5.11 13.40
C GLU A 41 14.06 -6.27 14.39
N ARG A 42 13.03 -6.26 15.25
CA ARG A 42 12.81 -7.34 16.22
C ARG A 42 12.57 -8.68 15.53
N PHE A 43 11.78 -8.66 14.46
CA PHE A 43 11.44 -9.86 13.71
C PHE A 43 12.65 -10.43 12.97
N CYS A 44 13.43 -9.60 12.27
CA CYS A 44 14.68 -10.02 11.63
C CYS A 44 15.68 -10.63 12.63
N ARG A 45 15.88 -9.98 13.79
CA ARG A 45 16.74 -10.53 14.87
C ARG A 45 16.25 -11.89 15.36
N ALA A 46 14.94 -12.07 15.50
CA ALA A 46 14.37 -13.35 15.93
C ALA A 46 14.55 -14.47 14.91
N LEU A 47 14.61 -14.13 13.62
CA LEU A 47 14.92 -15.05 12.53
C LEU A 47 16.44 -15.25 12.31
N GLY A 48 17.28 -14.49 13.02
CA GLY A 48 18.75 -14.52 12.83
C GLY A 48 19.21 -13.82 11.55
N LEU A 49 18.43 -12.86 11.06
CA LEU A 49 18.69 -12.11 9.83
C LEU A 49 19.15 -10.68 10.14
N ASP A 50 19.93 -10.09 9.25
CA ASP A 50 20.19 -8.67 9.23
C ASP A 50 18.91 -7.93 8.78
N PRO A 51 18.45 -6.87 9.49
CA PRO A 51 17.31 -6.06 9.04
C PRO A 51 17.48 -5.44 7.64
N ALA A 52 18.70 -5.21 7.19
CA ALA A 52 18.97 -4.74 5.83
C ALA A 52 18.88 -5.84 4.76
N ASP A 53 18.86 -7.11 5.14
CA ASP A 53 18.74 -8.25 4.21
C ASP A 53 17.28 -8.50 3.82
N ARG A 54 16.73 -7.61 2.99
CA ARG A 54 15.37 -7.72 2.47
C ARG A 54 15.14 -9.04 1.72
N LYS A 55 16.12 -9.49 0.92
CA LYS A 55 16.01 -10.75 0.18
C LYS A 55 15.93 -11.96 1.12
N GLY A 56 16.82 -12.04 2.09
CA GLY A 56 16.81 -13.11 3.07
C GLY A 56 15.52 -13.17 3.88
N LEU A 57 14.98 -12.02 4.28
CA LEU A 57 13.68 -11.97 4.95
C LEU A 57 12.54 -12.46 4.05
N HIS A 58 12.46 -11.95 2.81
CA HIS A 58 11.44 -12.38 1.85
C HIS A 58 11.54 -13.88 1.54
N GLU A 59 12.74 -14.42 1.48
CA GLU A 59 12.94 -15.86 1.33
C GLU A 59 12.50 -16.64 2.59
N ALA A 60 12.87 -16.17 3.79
CA ALA A 60 12.49 -16.83 5.03
C ALA A 60 10.97 -16.91 5.23
N LEU A 61 10.24 -15.85 4.86
CA LEU A 61 8.79 -15.77 5.00
C LEU A 61 8.02 -16.33 3.81
N GLY A 62 8.65 -16.53 2.66
CA GLY A 62 7.96 -16.89 1.42
C GLY A 62 7.18 -15.75 0.79
N VAL A 63 7.63 -14.49 0.99
CA VAL A 63 7.02 -13.29 0.40
C VAL A 63 7.14 -13.31 -1.11
N ASP A 64 6.05 -12.98 -1.81
CA ASP A 64 5.97 -13.06 -3.27
C ASP A 64 6.28 -11.73 -3.97
N TYR A 65 6.23 -10.63 -3.26
CA TYR A 65 6.25 -9.27 -3.79
C TYR A 65 7.62 -8.62 -3.74
N TRP A 66 7.86 -7.68 -4.67
CA TRP A 66 9.01 -6.79 -4.65
C TRP A 66 8.63 -5.41 -5.18
N GLY A 67 8.57 -4.42 -4.29
CA GLY A 67 8.36 -3.02 -4.67
C GLY A 67 9.68 -2.33 -5.02
N ALA A 68 9.69 -1.60 -6.11
CA ALA A 68 10.79 -0.76 -6.56
C ALA A 68 10.25 0.48 -7.31
N GLY A 69 11.13 1.41 -7.69
CA GLY A 69 10.73 2.60 -8.42
C GLY A 69 11.87 3.61 -8.54
N ALA A 70 11.58 4.75 -9.11
CA ALA A 70 12.52 5.85 -9.19
C ALA A 70 12.84 6.39 -7.78
N ARG A 71 14.07 6.86 -7.60
CA ARG A 71 14.57 7.41 -6.34
C ARG A 71 14.73 8.92 -6.47
N PHE A 72 14.29 9.66 -5.45
CA PHE A 72 14.52 11.10 -5.39
C PHE A 72 16.03 11.37 -5.24
N VAL A 73 16.58 12.18 -6.14
CA VAL A 73 17.99 12.59 -6.18
C VAL A 73 18.13 14.12 -6.25
N GLY A 74 17.01 14.84 -6.29
CA GLY A 74 16.95 16.28 -6.31
C GLY A 74 17.37 16.94 -5.01
N GLN A 75 17.31 18.24 -4.95
CA GLN A 75 17.52 19.03 -3.75
C GLN A 75 16.20 19.28 -3.05
N MET A 76 16.18 19.11 -1.72
CA MET A 76 14.99 19.44 -0.93
C MET A 76 14.68 20.94 -1.04
N GLY A 77 13.53 21.28 -1.61
CA GLY A 77 13.05 22.66 -1.80
C GLY A 77 12.37 23.26 -0.55
N PHE A 78 12.35 22.55 0.58
CA PHE A 78 11.63 22.92 1.79
C PHE A 78 12.56 23.32 2.93
N PRO A 79 12.12 24.25 3.84
CA PRO A 79 12.91 24.63 4.99
C PRO A 79 13.06 23.47 5.97
N VAL A 80 14.27 23.29 6.51
CA VAL A 80 14.52 22.32 7.60
C VAL A 80 14.08 22.95 8.92
N LEU A 81 13.05 22.38 9.52
CA LEU A 81 12.57 22.82 10.84
C LEU A 81 13.30 22.09 11.96
N LYS A 82 13.57 22.83 13.07
CA LYS A 82 14.22 22.24 14.25
C LYS A 82 13.34 21.15 14.86
N ASP A 83 13.94 20.01 15.19
CA ASP A 83 13.28 18.87 15.82
C ASP A 83 12.11 18.31 14.97
N ARG A 84 12.21 18.46 13.64
CA ARG A 84 11.24 17.93 12.67
C ARG A 84 11.95 17.08 11.60
N MET A 85 11.21 16.18 11.04
CA MET A 85 11.56 15.52 9.77
C MET A 85 10.65 16.12 8.69
N THR A 86 11.23 16.69 7.66
CA THR A 86 10.51 17.21 6.50
C THR A 86 10.68 16.23 5.35
N ASP A 87 9.57 15.84 4.73
CA ASP A 87 9.62 14.99 3.54
C ASP A 87 10.22 15.77 2.36
N PRO A 88 11.25 15.23 1.68
CA PRO A 88 11.95 15.96 0.63
C PRO A 88 11.16 16.10 -0.68
N VAL A 89 10.13 15.28 -0.89
CA VAL A 89 9.31 15.25 -2.11
C VAL A 89 8.02 16.05 -1.93
N TYR A 90 7.32 15.79 -0.83
CA TYR A 90 5.98 16.32 -0.58
C TYR A 90 5.96 17.53 0.37
N GLY A 91 7.06 17.81 1.07
CA GLY A 91 7.20 18.99 1.92
C GLY A 91 6.42 18.97 3.24
N PHE A 92 5.76 17.88 3.60
CA PHE A 92 5.08 17.77 4.89
C PHE A 92 6.08 17.56 6.03
N ASN A 93 5.69 18.00 7.22
CA ASN A 93 6.51 17.91 8.41
C ASN A 93 6.00 16.86 9.38
N MET A 94 6.93 16.21 10.07
CA MET A 94 6.63 15.24 11.12
C MET A 94 7.47 15.50 12.36
N ARG A 95 6.89 15.21 13.52
CA ARG A 95 7.56 15.19 14.83
C ARG A 95 7.61 13.78 15.38
N TRP A 96 8.68 13.47 16.09
CA TRP A 96 8.76 12.21 16.82
C TRP A 96 7.89 12.24 18.07
N VAL A 97 6.99 11.25 18.21
CA VAL A 97 6.13 11.03 19.37
C VAL A 97 6.55 9.73 20.06
N PRO A 98 7.24 9.81 21.22
CA PRO A 98 7.69 8.62 21.93
C PRO A 98 6.51 7.89 22.57
N ASN A 99 6.57 6.55 22.60
CA ASN A 99 5.65 5.67 23.31
C ASN A 99 6.38 4.48 23.93
N GLN A 100 5.66 3.59 24.64
CA GLN A 100 6.25 2.44 25.32
C GLN A 100 6.96 1.43 24.40
N ASN A 101 6.68 1.45 23.09
CA ASN A 101 7.26 0.55 22.09
C ASN A 101 8.37 1.23 21.26
N GLY A 102 8.72 2.48 21.58
CA GLY A 102 9.72 3.28 20.88
C GLY A 102 9.18 4.66 20.50
N GLY A 103 8.25 4.71 19.58
CA GLY A 103 7.61 5.94 19.11
C GLY A 103 7.25 5.87 17.63
N TYR A 104 6.65 6.94 17.14
CA TYR A 104 6.26 7.09 15.72
C TYR A 104 6.42 8.55 15.28
N TRP A 105 6.51 8.75 13.97
CA TRP A 105 6.47 10.06 13.35
C TRP A 105 5.01 10.48 13.12
N ASP A 106 4.63 11.63 13.67
CA ASP A 106 3.28 12.20 13.59
C ASP A 106 3.30 13.47 12.76
N PHE A 107 2.33 13.65 11.87
CA PHE A 107 2.25 14.85 11.02
C PHE A 107 1.98 16.10 11.85
N CYS A 108 2.66 17.19 11.54
CA CYS A 108 2.56 18.46 12.26
C CYS A 108 3.01 19.63 11.39
N ASP A 109 2.79 20.85 11.92
CA ASP A 109 3.30 22.07 11.29
C ASP A 109 2.99 22.13 9.79
N PHE A 110 1.71 21.98 9.45
CA PHE A 110 1.20 21.91 8.07
C PHE A 110 1.56 23.17 7.29
N PRO A 111 2.43 23.10 6.26
CA PRO A 111 3.03 24.28 5.63
C PRO A 111 2.02 25.14 4.85
N LEU A 112 0.90 24.59 4.42
CA LEU A 112 -0.16 25.29 3.70
C LEU A 112 -1.44 25.50 4.53
N GLN A 113 -1.40 25.29 5.85
CA GLN A 113 -2.57 25.52 6.70
C GLN A 113 -2.96 27.01 6.69
N GLY A 114 -4.19 27.31 6.27
CA GLY A 114 -4.68 28.69 6.14
C GLY A 114 -3.94 29.54 5.10
N ALA A 115 -3.22 28.91 4.17
CA ALA A 115 -2.51 29.60 3.09
C ALA A 115 -3.48 30.22 2.08
N ASP A 116 -3.09 31.34 1.48
CA ASP A 116 -3.81 31.93 0.36
C ASP A 116 -3.46 31.25 -0.99
N GLU A 117 -4.18 31.65 -2.04
CA GLU A 117 -4.01 31.06 -3.38
C GLU A 117 -2.57 31.21 -3.92
N GLU A 118 -1.90 32.34 -3.63
CA GLU A 118 -0.53 32.61 -4.09
C GLU A 118 0.46 31.63 -3.40
N ALA A 119 0.34 31.45 -2.10
CA ALA A 119 1.18 30.54 -1.33
C ALA A 119 0.97 29.06 -1.76
N ILE A 120 -0.27 28.67 -2.08
CA ILE A 120 -0.57 27.33 -2.60
C ILE A 120 0.02 27.15 -4.01
N ALA A 121 -0.10 28.16 -4.88
CA ALA A 121 0.44 28.13 -6.22
C ALA A 121 1.97 28.04 -6.24
N ASP A 122 2.62 28.76 -5.33
CA ASP A 122 4.08 28.80 -5.21
C ASP A 122 4.68 27.62 -4.41
N PHE A 123 3.85 26.77 -3.81
CA PHE A 123 4.34 25.65 -3.02
C PHE A 123 5.12 24.68 -3.92
N PRO A 124 6.37 24.33 -3.55
CA PRO A 124 7.24 23.51 -4.39
C PRO A 124 6.67 22.12 -4.65
N VAL A 125 6.74 21.68 -5.88
CA VAL A 125 6.53 20.28 -6.30
C VAL A 125 7.76 19.89 -7.13
N PRO A 126 8.46 18.80 -6.80
CA PRO A 126 9.63 18.36 -7.56
C PRO A 126 9.32 18.12 -9.04
N SER A 127 10.32 18.31 -9.87
CA SER A 127 10.28 17.90 -11.27
C SER A 127 10.56 16.41 -11.38
N VAL A 128 10.10 15.76 -12.46
CA VAL A 128 10.47 14.37 -12.80
C VAL A 128 12.00 14.23 -12.94
N ASP A 129 12.70 15.27 -13.37
CA ASP A 129 14.16 15.31 -13.46
C ASP A 129 14.88 15.21 -12.10
N ASP A 130 14.18 15.44 -11.00
CA ASP A 130 14.67 15.24 -9.63
C ASP A 130 14.66 13.76 -9.20
N PHE A 131 14.27 12.86 -10.10
CA PHE A 131 14.22 11.42 -9.82
C PHE A 131 15.13 10.64 -10.76
N SER A 132 15.63 9.50 -10.26
CA SER A 132 16.53 8.63 -11.01
C SER A 132 16.08 7.18 -10.97
N VAL A 133 16.17 6.51 -12.11
CA VAL A 133 15.98 5.07 -12.28
C VAL A 133 17.30 4.33 -12.46
N GLU A 134 18.42 4.98 -12.19
CA GLU A 134 19.75 4.36 -12.28
C GLU A 134 19.82 3.10 -11.39
N GLY A 135 20.19 1.97 -12.00
CA GLY A 135 20.27 0.66 -11.35
C GLY A 135 18.93 -0.05 -11.15
N LEU A 136 17.80 0.54 -11.56
CA LEU A 136 16.48 -0.09 -11.41
C LEU A 136 16.40 -1.40 -12.18
N ARG A 137 16.82 -1.43 -13.44
CA ARG A 137 16.77 -2.64 -14.27
C ARG A 137 17.61 -3.77 -13.71
N GLU A 138 18.81 -3.47 -13.19
CA GLU A 138 19.69 -4.44 -12.55
C GLU A 138 19.09 -5.00 -11.24
N GLU A 139 18.50 -4.13 -10.43
CA GLU A 139 17.77 -4.54 -9.23
C GLU A 139 16.66 -5.52 -9.59
N LEU A 140 15.78 -5.16 -10.53
CA LEU A 140 14.62 -5.97 -10.92
C LEU A 140 15.03 -7.28 -11.58
N ALA A 141 16.06 -7.28 -12.42
CA ALA A 141 16.61 -8.51 -12.99
C ALA A 141 17.09 -9.50 -11.91
N SER A 142 17.63 -8.99 -10.80
CA SER A 142 18.10 -9.80 -9.66
C SER A 142 17.00 -10.46 -8.85
N VAL A 143 15.74 -10.03 -9.05
CA VAL A 143 14.54 -10.53 -8.36
C VAL A 143 13.44 -10.97 -9.35
N SER A 144 13.81 -11.32 -10.57
CA SER A 144 12.91 -11.63 -11.70
C SER A 144 11.88 -12.76 -11.44
N ARG A 145 12.02 -13.52 -10.36
CA ARG A 145 11.03 -14.52 -9.93
C ARG A 145 9.96 -13.97 -8.99
N LYS A 146 10.17 -12.75 -8.43
CA LYS A 146 9.18 -12.05 -7.60
C LYS A 146 8.14 -11.36 -8.47
N ALA A 147 6.97 -11.09 -7.91
CA ALA A 147 6.01 -10.17 -8.51
C ALA A 147 6.45 -8.74 -8.21
N VAL A 148 6.89 -8.05 -9.25
CA VAL A 148 7.46 -6.70 -9.14
C VAL A 148 6.36 -5.66 -9.32
N TYR A 149 6.29 -4.70 -8.41
CA TYR A 149 5.39 -3.56 -8.54
C TYR A 149 6.12 -2.22 -8.40
N ILE A 150 5.53 -1.20 -8.98
CA ILE A 150 5.90 0.21 -8.80
C ILE A 150 4.72 0.98 -8.20
N GLY A 151 5.02 2.12 -7.59
CA GLY A 151 4.05 2.88 -6.83
C GLY A 151 3.96 2.41 -5.38
N SER A 152 2.94 2.86 -4.69
CA SER A 152 2.71 2.54 -3.27
C SER A 152 1.29 2.87 -2.84
N ALA A 153 0.91 2.43 -1.64
CA ALA A 153 -0.35 2.82 -0.98
C ALA A 153 -0.54 4.34 -0.79
N GLY A 154 0.54 5.10 -0.79
CA GLY A 154 0.49 6.57 -0.65
C GLY A 154 0.58 7.32 -1.98
N MET A 155 0.70 6.65 -3.10
CA MET A 155 0.70 7.26 -4.42
C MET A 155 -0.74 7.37 -4.94
N ALA A 156 -1.12 8.51 -5.50
CA ALA A 156 -2.49 8.87 -5.84
C ALA A 156 -3.42 9.12 -4.61
N ASP A 157 -2.87 9.16 -3.38
CA ASP A 157 -3.62 9.41 -2.14
C ASP A 157 -3.83 10.93 -1.95
N ILE A 158 -4.82 11.48 -2.66
CA ILE A 158 -5.08 12.93 -2.75
C ILE A 158 -5.52 13.49 -1.41
N ILE A 159 -6.43 12.82 -0.70
CA ILE A 159 -6.96 13.31 0.58
C ILE A 159 -5.83 13.42 1.60
N ASN A 160 -5.07 12.36 1.82
CA ASN A 160 -4.00 12.38 2.81
C ASN A 160 -2.82 13.26 2.37
N SER A 161 -2.43 13.25 1.11
CA SER A 161 -1.32 14.09 0.62
C SER A 161 -1.64 15.57 0.78
N THR A 162 -2.86 15.99 0.45
CA THR A 162 -3.34 17.36 0.68
C THR A 162 -3.44 17.64 2.18
N GLY A 163 -3.99 16.71 2.97
CA GLY A 163 -4.12 16.84 4.42
C GLY A 163 -2.80 16.95 5.16
N ARG A 164 -1.73 16.31 4.65
CA ARG A 164 -0.38 16.40 5.24
C ARG A 164 0.29 17.75 5.06
N VAL A 165 -0.14 18.54 4.08
CA VAL A 165 0.39 19.90 3.85
C VAL A 165 -0.55 21.02 4.28
N MET A 166 -1.87 20.83 4.23
CA MET A 166 -2.87 21.86 4.57
C MET A 166 -3.54 21.64 5.94
N GLY A 167 -3.38 20.46 6.55
CA GLY A 167 -4.25 19.99 7.62
C GLY A 167 -5.52 19.35 7.06
N MET A 168 -5.99 18.27 7.69
CA MET A 168 -7.08 17.45 7.15
C MET A 168 -8.41 18.20 7.00
N GLU A 169 -8.70 19.13 7.93
CA GLU A 169 -9.95 19.92 7.87
C GLU A 169 -9.95 20.84 6.65
N ASP A 170 -8.89 21.64 6.47
CA ASP A 170 -8.78 22.56 5.33
C ASP A 170 -8.75 21.78 4.01
N ALA A 171 -8.01 20.68 3.95
CA ALA A 171 -7.94 19.81 2.77
C ALA A 171 -9.32 19.28 2.34
N LEU A 172 -10.10 18.74 3.29
CA LEU A 172 -11.45 18.23 3.00
C LEU A 172 -12.41 19.36 2.59
N VAL A 173 -12.34 20.52 3.23
CA VAL A 173 -13.16 21.68 2.86
C VAL A 173 -12.81 22.15 1.45
N ASN A 174 -11.54 22.32 1.13
CA ASN A 174 -11.08 22.80 -0.18
C ASN A 174 -11.42 21.79 -1.30
N LEU A 175 -11.23 20.49 -1.06
CA LEU A 175 -11.63 19.45 -2.02
C LEU A 175 -13.17 19.43 -2.21
N PHE A 176 -13.94 19.57 -1.13
CA PHE A 176 -15.41 19.60 -1.19
C PHE A 176 -15.93 20.81 -1.96
N THR A 177 -15.35 21.98 -1.75
CA THR A 177 -15.73 23.24 -2.42
C THR A 177 -15.10 23.40 -3.81
N GLU A 178 -14.24 22.45 -4.21
CA GLU A 178 -13.48 22.48 -5.48
C GLU A 178 -12.62 23.74 -5.60
N ASP A 179 -11.92 24.09 -4.51
CA ASP A 179 -11.02 25.24 -4.48
C ASP A 179 -9.99 25.14 -5.61
N GLU A 180 -9.95 26.17 -6.46
CA GLU A 180 -9.15 26.14 -7.70
C GLU A 180 -7.65 26.03 -7.42
N ALA A 181 -7.12 26.70 -6.39
CA ALA A 181 -5.71 26.66 -6.05
C ALA A 181 -5.30 25.29 -5.53
N THR A 182 -6.14 24.69 -4.66
CA THR A 182 -5.94 23.35 -4.14
C THR A 182 -6.00 22.30 -5.25
N LEU A 183 -6.98 22.37 -6.15
CA LEU A 183 -7.07 21.42 -7.28
C LEU A 183 -5.91 21.59 -8.26
N ALA A 184 -5.40 22.79 -8.46
CA ALA A 184 -4.20 23.03 -9.27
C ALA A 184 -2.94 22.44 -8.61
N TYR A 185 -2.81 22.56 -7.28
CA TYR A 185 -1.76 21.88 -6.51
C TYR A 185 -1.84 20.35 -6.65
N VAL A 186 -3.02 19.76 -6.45
CA VAL A 186 -3.26 18.32 -6.65
C VAL A 186 -2.88 17.91 -8.08
N GLY A 187 -3.25 18.71 -9.09
CA GLY A 187 -2.87 18.46 -10.48
C GLY A 187 -1.36 18.35 -10.68
N ARG A 188 -0.58 19.29 -10.10
CA ARG A 188 0.89 19.28 -10.16
C ARG A 188 1.50 18.05 -9.46
N MET A 189 0.93 17.66 -8.32
CA MET A 189 1.37 16.45 -7.60
C MET A 189 1.12 15.18 -8.43
N VAL A 190 -0.07 15.05 -8.99
CA VAL A 190 -0.45 13.94 -9.87
C VAL A 190 0.44 13.89 -11.12
N ASP A 191 0.75 15.05 -11.73
CA ASP A 191 1.66 15.13 -12.90
C ASP A 191 3.05 14.60 -12.54
N MET A 192 3.59 14.99 -11.40
CA MET A 192 4.87 14.51 -10.91
C MET A 192 4.83 12.99 -10.67
N GLU A 193 3.83 12.48 -9.96
CA GLU A 193 3.72 11.05 -9.64
C GLU A 193 3.57 10.19 -10.88
N LEU A 194 2.75 10.61 -11.85
CA LEU A 194 2.62 9.93 -13.14
C LEU A 194 3.93 9.91 -13.90
N GLY A 195 4.65 11.04 -13.93
CA GLY A 195 5.96 11.10 -14.56
C GLY A 195 7.00 10.17 -13.93
N ILE A 196 6.99 10.04 -12.60
CA ILE A 196 7.86 9.09 -11.87
C ILE A 196 7.53 7.64 -12.23
N LEU A 197 6.23 7.30 -12.29
CA LEU A 197 5.79 5.96 -12.69
C LEU A 197 6.16 5.67 -14.16
N GLU A 198 5.95 6.62 -15.06
CA GLU A 198 6.29 6.48 -16.46
C GLU A 198 7.79 6.31 -16.66
N LEU A 199 8.62 7.10 -15.97
CA LEU A 199 10.07 6.95 -15.98
C LEU A 199 10.53 5.52 -15.61
N ALA A 200 9.93 4.93 -14.59
CA ALA A 200 10.22 3.55 -14.18
C ALA A 200 9.71 2.51 -15.21
N LEU A 201 8.54 2.75 -15.82
CA LEU A 201 7.97 1.89 -16.85
C LEU A 201 8.76 1.94 -18.15
N GLU A 202 9.26 3.11 -18.55
CA GLU A 202 10.13 3.25 -19.70
C GLU A 202 11.46 2.51 -19.51
N GLU A 203 12.06 2.62 -18.31
CA GLU A 203 13.34 1.97 -18.00
C GLU A 203 13.24 0.45 -17.91
N ALA A 204 12.24 -0.07 -17.21
CA ALA A 204 12.18 -1.48 -16.82
C ALA A 204 10.78 -2.10 -16.92
N GLY A 205 9.90 -1.60 -17.78
CA GLY A 205 8.51 -2.03 -17.85
C GLY A 205 8.33 -3.53 -18.14
N ASP A 206 9.23 -4.17 -18.87
CA ASP A 206 9.25 -5.62 -19.12
C ASP A 206 9.50 -6.45 -17.85
N LEU A 207 10.10 -5.86 -16.81
CA LEU A 207 10.38 -6.48 -15.51
C LEU A 207 9.36 -6.11 -14.43
N ILE A 208 8.50 -5.11 -14.68
CA ILE A 208 7.44 -4.67 -13.78
C ILE A 208 6.15 -5.41 -14.12
N ASP A 209 5.47 -5.97 -13.10
CA ASP A 209 4.30 -6.80 -13.27
C ASP A 209 2.98 -6.04 -13.10
N PHE A 210 2.91 -5.11 -12.13
CA PHE A 210 1.72 -4.33 -11.85
C PHE A 210 2.05 -2.98 -11.21
N MET A 211 1.04 -2.09 -11.14
CA MET A 211 1.12 -0.83 -10.42
C MET A 211 0.32 -0.90 -9.12
N TRP A 212 0.82 -0.27 -8.06
CA TRP A 212 0.13 -0.12 -6.79
C TRP A 212 -0.10 1.37 -6.52
N ILE A 213 -1.37 1.75 -6.38
CA ILE A 213 -1.81 3.12 -6.05
C ILE A 213 -2.70 3.08 -4.82
N GLY A 214 -3.01 4.22 -4.22
CA GLY A 214 -3.89 4.28 -3.06
C GLY A 214 -4.69 5.56 -2.97
N GLU A 215 -5.79 5.48 -2.22
CA GLU A 215 -6.58 6.60 -1.72
C GLU A 215 -7.37 6.12 -0.52
N ASP A 216 -7.18 6.70 0.65
CA ASP A 216 -7.96 6.35 1.83
C ASP A 216 -9.36 6.96 1.78
N LEU A 217 -10.36 6.10 1.54
CA LEU A 217 -11.74 6.51 1.30
C LEU A 217 -12.71 6.14 2.44
N GLY A 218 -12.25 5.40 3.43
CA GLY A 218 -13.09 4.90 4.52
C GLY A 218 -12.55 5.18 5.92
N THR A 219 -13.46 5.49 6.84
CA THR A 219 -13.23 5.33 8.27
C THR A 219 -13.63 3.90 8.69
N GLN A 220 -13.47 3.54 9.96
CA GLN A 220 -13.94 2.23 10.44
C GLN A 220 -15.46 2.04 10.31
N ARG A 221 -16.26 3.10 10.18
CA ARG A 221 -17.72 3.07 10.26
C ARG A 221 -18.44 3.57 9.02
N ALA A 222 -17.79 4.38 8.19
CA ALA A 222 -18.43 5.07 7.09
C ALA A 222 -17.42 5.54 6.05
N PRO A 223 -17.86 5.85 4.83
CA PRO A 223 -17.08 6.63 3.86
C PRO A 223 -16.55 7.94 4.45
N MET A 224 -15.36 8.36 4.04
CA MET A 224 -14.82 9.69 4.38
C MET A 224 -15.48 10.81 3.57
N ILE A 225 -15.88 10.49 2.34
CA ILE A 225 -16.55 11.42 1.41
C ILE A 225 -17.73 10.72 0.74
N SER A 226 -18.62 11.47 0.11
CA SER A 226 -19.73 10.88 -0.66
C SER A 226 -19.23 10.30 -2.00
N LEU A 227 -19.94 9.31 -2.53
CA LEU A 227 -19.68 8.76 -3.87
C LEU A 227 -19.76 9.83 -4.96
N GLU A 228 -20.68 10.80 -4.81
CA GLU A 228 -20.80 11.92 -5.73
C GLU A 228 -19.51 12.78 -5.74
N MET A 229 -19.00 13.14 -4.54
CA MET A 229 -17.76 13.89 -4.42
C MET A 229 -16.57 13.09 -4.99
N TYR A 230 -16.48 11.80 -4.69
CA TYR A 230 -15.45 10.93 -5.28
C TYR A 230 -15.46 11.00 -6.81
N ARG A 231 -16.61 10.80 -7.43
CA ARG A 231 -16.77 10.80 -8.88
C ARG A 231 -16.46 12.15 -9.53
N ARG A 232 -16.80 13.23 -8.84
CA ARG A 232 -16.61 14.59 -9.36
C ARG A 232 -15.18 15.10 -9.18
N VAL A 233 -14.56 14.84 -8.03
CA VAL A 233 -13.29 15.47 -7.64
C VAL A 233 -12.10 14.52 -7.78
N LEU A 234 -12.16 13.31 -7.21
CA LEU A 234 -10.99 12.43 -7.11
C LEU A 234 -10.85 11.46 -8.30
N ARG A 235 -11.96 10.85 -8.73
CA ARG A 235 -11.95 9.87 -9.82
C ARG A 235 -11.30 10.38 -11.09
N PRO A 236 -11.44 11.64 -11.54
CA PRO A 236 -10.73 12.13 -12.72
C PRO A 236 -9.21 12.08 -12.60
N PHE A 237 -8.65 12.30 -11.41
CA PHE A 237 -7.22 12.16 -11.16
C PHE A 237 -6.81 10.68 -11.13
N HIS A 238 -7.56 9.82 -10.42
CA HIS A 238 -7.29 8.38 -10.38
C HIS A 238 -7.35 7.73 -11.76
N GLN A 239 -8.28 8.17 -12.63
CA GLN A 239 -8.38 7.67 -13.99
C GLN A 239 -7.07 7.84 -14.77
N ARG A 240 -6.32 8.91 -14.53
CA ARG A 240 -5.03 9.15 -15.19
C ARG A 240 -4.00 8.06 -14.88
N TYR A 241 -3.96 7.55 -13.64
CA TYR A 241 -3.10 6.41 -13.27
C TYR A 241 -3.55 5.13 -13.94
N MET A 242 -4.86 4.92 -14.06
CA MET A 242 -5.42 3.77 -14.76
C MET A 242 -5.09 3.82 -16.26
N ASP A 243 -5.15 5.01 -16.87
CA ASP A 243 -4.81 5.23 -18.27
C ASP A 243 -3.32 4.97 -18.54
N LEU A 244 -2.44 5.43 -17.65
CA LEU A 244 -1.01 5.12 -17.71
C LEU A 244 -0.77 3.60 -17.59
N ALA A 245 -1.34 2.95 -16.59
CA ALA A 245 -1.20 1.51 -16.40
C ALA A 245 -1.67 0.73 -17.64
N LYS A 246 -2.80 1.13 -18.20
CA LYS A 246 -3.37 0.55 -19.43
C LYS A 246 -2.46 0.74 -20.63
N ALA A 247 -1.82 1.91 -20.79
CA ALA A 247 -0.88 2.18 -21.88
C ALA A 247 0.32 1.23 -21.87
N TYR A 248 0.76 0.83 -20.66
CA TYR A 248 1.86 -0.12 -20.47
C TYR A 248 1.39 -1.57 -20.25
N GLY A 249 0.08 -1.86 -20.35
CA GLY A 249 -0.49 -3.19 -20.17
C GLY A 249 -0.32 -3.75 -18.75
N LYS A 250 -0.34 -2.88 -17.72
CA LYS A 250 -0.17 -3.28 -16.31
C LYS A 250 -1.51 -3.33 -15.59
N PRO A 251 -1.82 -4.42 -14.86
CA PRO A 251 -2.92 -4.39 -13.89
C PRO A 251 -2.61 -3.42 -12.75
N VAL A 252 -3.66 -2.90 -12.11
CA VAL A 252 -3.54 -1.98 -10.98
C VAL A 252 -4.13 -2.63 -9.73
N MET A 253 -3.39 -2.55 -8.63
CA MET A 253 -3.87 -2.79 -7.28
C MET A 253 -4.11 -1.45 -6.60
N ALA A 254 -5.33 -1.24 -6.07
CA ALA A 254 -5.72 0.00 -5.40
C ALA A 254 -5.83 -0.23 -3.89
N HIS A 255 -5.02 0.52 -3.13
CA HIS A 255 -5.10 0.57 -1.67
C HIS A 255 -6.22 1.50 -1.23
N THR A 256 -6.98 1.09 -0.22
CA THR A 256 -7.94 1.98 0.45
C THR A 256 -8.27 1.44 1.84
N CYS A 257 -8.03 2.25 2.86
CA CYS A 257 -8.33 1.90 4.24
C CYS A 257 -9.81 2.01 4.60
N GLY A 258 -10.20 1.34 5.68
CA GLY A 258 -11.51 1.46 6.32
C GLY A 258 -12.67 0.88 5.52
N SER A 259 -13.88 1.39 5.77
CA SER A 259 -15.13 1.04 5.09
C SER A 259 -15.13 1.61 3.67
N SER A 260 -14.59 0.89 2.72
CA SER A 260 -14.29 1.35 1.36
C SER A 260 -15.00 0.56 0.25
N SER A 261 -15.68 -0.54 0.56
CA SER A 261 -16.38 -1.36 -0.45
C SER A 261 -17.41 -0.60 -1.28
N TRP A 262 -17.90 0.53 -0.79
CA TRP A 262 -18.87 1.41 -1.47
C TRP A 262 -18.34 2.00 -2.79
N VAL A 263 -17.02 2.09 -2.98
CA VAL A 263 -16.38 2.64 -4.19
C VAL A 263 -15.95 1.55 -5.17
N TYR A 264 -16.03 0.27 -4.81
CA TYR A 264 -15.45 -0.81 -5.61
C TYR A 264 -16.11 -1.00 -6.99
N GLU A 265 -17.38 -0.62 -7.16
CA GLU A 265 -17.97 -0.62 -8.51
C GLU A 265 -17.30 0.44 -9.41
N ASP A 266 -16.98 1.63 -8.88
CA ASP A 266 -16.21 2.64 -9.62
C ASP A 266 -14.79 2.16 -9.92
N PHE A 267 -14.15 1.46 -9.00
CA PHE A 267 -12.83 0.85 -9.23
C PHE A 267 -12.87 -0.18 -10.37
N LEU A 268 -13.91 -1.04 -10.38
CA LEU A 268 -14.13 -1.99 -11.46
C LEU A 268 -14.35 -1.31 -12.81
N GLU A 269 -15.15 -0.24 -12.86
CA GLU A 269 -15.38 0.55 -14.08
C GLU A 269 -14.09 1.20 -14.60
N MET A 270 -13.20 1.65 -13.71
CA MET A 270 -11.89 2.21 -14.08
C MET A 270 -10.90 1.13 -14.52
N GLY A 271 -11.12 -0.15 -14.18
CA GLY A 271 -10.25 -1.26 -14.54
C GLY A 271 -9.26 -1.66 -13.44
N VAL A 272 -9.54 -1.33 -12.17
CA VAL A 272 -8.76 -1.86 -11.03
C VAL A 272 -8.87 -3.38 -11.00
N ALA A 273 -7.74 -4.06 -10.88
CA ALA A 273 -7.67 -5.53 -10.88
C ALA A 273 -7.69 -6.13 -9.47
N ALA A 274 -7.16 -5.40 -8.49
CA ALA A 274 -7.12 -5.85 -7.11
C ALA A 274 -7.34 -4.68 -6.15
N VAL A 275 -7.88 -4.97 -4.96
CA VAL A 275 -8.01 -4.03 -3.85
C VAL A 275 -7.18 -4.50 -2.67
N ASP A 276 -6.57 -3.53 -1.99
CA ASP A 276 -5.62 -3.74 -0.91
C ASP A 276 -6.14 -3.17 0.40
N THR A 277 -5.63 -3.75 1.45
CA THR A 277 -5.79 -3.58 2.88
C THR A 277 -6.95 -4.42 3.42
N LEU A 278 -8.18 -4.16 3.08
CA LEU A 278 -9.36 -4.97 3.41
C LEU A 278 -9.49 -5.24 4.92
N GLN A 279 -9.63 -4.16 5.71
CA GLN A 279 -9.74 -4.22 7.16
C GLN A 279 -11.05 -4.89 7.60
N PRO A 280 -11.03 -6.13 8.15
CA PRO A 280 -12.26 -6.89 8.43
C PRO A 280 -13.13 -6.29 9.55
N GLU A 281 -12.57 -5.37 10.35
CA GLU A 281 -13.29 -4.66 11.41
C GLU A 281 -14.12 -3.48 10.90
N ALA A 282 -13.89 -3.03 9.66
CA ALA A 282 -14.62 -1.92 9.08
C ALA A 282 -15.97 -2.40 8.53
N VAL A 283 -16.95 -1.49 8.50
CA VAL A 283 -18.30 -1.81 8.00
C VAL A 283 -18.25 -2.23 6.53
N ASP A 284 -18.93 -3.33 6.20
CA ASP A 284 -19.02 -3.93 4.87
C ASP A 284 -17.65 -4.35 4.28
N MET A 285 -16.71 -4.72 5.16
CA MET A 285 -15.36 -5.16 4.79
C MET A 285 -15.01 -6.57 5.30
N GLU A 286 -15.94 -7.28 5.91
CA GLU A 286 -15.70 -8.66 6.34
C GLU A 286 -15.36 -9.54 5.12
N PRO A 287 -14.41 -10.47 5.25
CA PRO A 287 -13.98 -11.36 4.17
C PRO A 287 -15.13 -12.03 3.41
N ARG A 288 -16.15 -12.50 4.12
CA ARG A 288 -17.34 -13.12 3.52
C ARG A 288 -18.15 -12.13 2.67
N TYR A 289 -18.38 -10.91 3.21
CA TYR A 289 -19.08 -9.87 2.48
C TYR A 289 -18.36 -9.52 1.17
N LEU A 290 -17.05 -9.28 1.25
CA LEU A 290 -16.24 -8.95 0.09
C LEU A 290 -16.25 -10.07 -0.96
N LYS A 291 -16.10 -11.31 -0.52
CA LYS A 291 -16.11 -12.48 -1.42
C LYS A 291 -17.45 -12.67 -2.11
N GLU A 292 -18.57 -12.49 -1.39
CA GLU A 292 -19.93 -12.61 -1.93
C GLU A 292 -20.27 -11.50 -2.93
N HIS A 293 -19.83 -10.25 -2.69
CA HIS A 293 -20.21 -9.11 -3.52
C HIS A 293 -19.24 -8.87 -4.69
N PHE A 294 -17.95 -9.10 -4.51
CA PHE A 294 -16.92 -8.73 -5.48
C PHE A 294 -16.03 -9.90 -5.92
N GLY A 295 -16.18 -11.08 -5.33
CA GLY A 295 -15.40 -12.26 -5.71
C GLY A 295 -15.54 -12.60 -7.20
N GLY A 296 -14.43 -12.95 -7.86
CA GLY A 296 -14.35 -13.18 -9.30
C GLY A 296 -14.39 -11.92 -10.18
N ARG A 297 -14.49 -10.72 -9.57
CA ARG A 297 -14.41 -9.42 -10.25
C ARG A 297 -13.24 -8.57 -9.77
N LEU A 298 -12.94 -8.61 -8.47
CA LEU A 298 -11.76 -8.00 -7.85
C LEU A 298 -10.91 -9.08 -7.17
N SER A 299 -9.61 -9.01 -7.33
CA SER A 299 -8.66 -9.74 -6.51
C SER A 299 -8.48 -9.00 -5.18
N PHE A 300 -8.20 -9.74 -4.11
CA PHE A 300 -8.18 -9.24 -2.74
C PHE A 300 -6.79 -9.42 -2.13
N HIS A 301 -6.18 -8.32 -1.67
CA HIS A 301 -4.91 -8.34 -0.95
C HIS A 301 -5.12 -7.81 0.47
N GLY A 302 -4.81 -8.60 1.51
CA GLY A 302 -5.01 -8.16 2.89
C GLY A 302 -5.78 -9.11 3.78
N CYS A 303 -6.78 -8.63 4.49
CA CYS A 303 -7.69 -9.32 5.43
C CYS A 303 -7.05 -9.81 6.74
N ILE A 304 -5.73 -9.80 6.93
CA ILE A 304 -5.13 -10.21 8.20
C ILE A 304 -5.01 -9.00 9.12
N SER A 305 -5.95 -8.91 10.06
CA SER A 305 -6.10 -7.78 10.98
C SER A 305 -4.85 -7.48 11.79
N THR A 306 -4.34 -6.25 11.66
CA THR A 306 -3.20 -5.75 12.45
C THR A 306 -3.61 -5.19 13.82
N VAL A 307 -4.90 -5.03 14.07
CA VAL A 307 -5.44 -4.51 15.34
C VAL A 307 -6.19 -5.57 16.15
N GLY A 308 -6.31 -6.77 15.61
CA GLY A 308 -6.98 -7.91 16.24
C GLY A 308 -5.99 -8.91 16.88
N PRO A 309 -6.18 -10.22 16.67
CA PRO A 309 -5.34 -11.27 17.26
C PRO A 309 -3.86 -11.13 16.96
N LEU A 310 -3.48 -10.56 15.79
CA LEU A 310 -2.07 -10.38 15.43
C LEU A 310 -1.34 -9.51 16.48
N ALA A 311 -1.96 -8.43 16.96
CA ALA A 311 -1.39 -7.52 17.94
C ALA A 311 -1.60 -7.97 19.40
N TYR A 312 -2.76 -8.55 19.71
CA TYR A 312 -3.20 -8.73 21.10
C TYR A 312 -3.55 -10.17 21.47
N GLY A 313 -3.62 -11.07 20.49
CA GLY A 313 -3.96 -12.48 20.71
C GLY A 313 -2.75 -13.36 21.03
N SER A 314 -3.01 -14.63 21.26
CA SER A 314 -1.99 -15.67 21.31
C SER A 314 -1.67 -16.21 19.93
N PRO A 315 -0.52 -16.89 19.72
CA PRO A 315 -0.19 -17.55 18.46
C PRO A 315 -1.29 -18.48 17.92
N ALA A 316 -1.99 -19.21 18.82
CA ALA A 316 -3.10 -20.08 18.45
C ALA A 316 -4.32 -19.29 17.91
N GLN A 317 -4.60 -18.10 18.46
CA GLN A 317 -5.66 -17.24 17.95
C GLN A 317 -5.29 -16.62 16.61
N VAL A 318 -4.01 -16.30 16.39
CA VAL A 318 -3.51 -15.84 15.08
C VAL A 318 -3.64 -16.94 14.05
N GLU A 319 -3.20 -18.17 14.37
CA GLU A 319 -3.35 -19.34 13.49
C GLU A 319 -4.81 -19.56 13.10
N GLN A 320 -5.73 -19.49 14.06
CA GLN A 320 -7.16 -19.66 13.82
C GLN A 320 -7.73 -18.55 12.92
N MET A 321 -7.37 -17.28 13.16
CA MET A 321 -7.77 -16.14 12.31
C MET A 321 -7.30 -16.32 10.87
N VAL A 322 -6.04 -16.70 10.67
CA VAL A 322 -5.48 -16.94 9.32
C VAL A 322 -6.23 -18.07 8.63
N LYS A 323 -6.46 -19.18 9.34
CA LYS A 323 -7.19 -20.34 8.81
C LYS A 323 -8.60 -19.97 8.37
N GLU A 324 -9.38 -19.28 9.22
CA GLU A 324 -10.75 -18.84 8.91
C GLU A 324 -10.79 -17.88 7.72
N THR A 325 -9.84 -16.95 7.64
CA THR A 325 -9.72 -16.04 6.50
C THR A 325 -9.44 -16.81 5.20
N LEU A 326 -8.53 -17.79 5.22
CA LEU A 326 -8.21 -18.60 4.06
C LEU A 326 -9.39 -19.47 3.62
N GLU A 327 -10.12 -20.07 4.55
CA GLU A 327 -11.33 -20.86 4.26
C GLU A 327 -12.40 -20.07 3.50
N VAL A 328 -12.50 -18.76 3.77
CA VAL A 328 -13.46 -17.88 3.09
C VAL A 328 -12.91 -17.35 1.77
N MET A 329 -11.65 -16.89 1.77
CA MET A 329 -11.12 -16.09 0.67
C MET A 329 -10.47 -16.91 -0.45
N MET A 330 -9.94 -18.10 -0.17
CA MET A 330 -9.26 -18.93 -1.18
C MET A 330 -10.18 -19.48 -2.28
N PRO A 331 -11.35 -20.06 -1.98
CA PRO A 331 -12.14 -20.74 -3.00
C PRO A 331 -12.36 -19.91 -4.25
N GLY A 332 -12.03 -20.47 -5.42
CA GLY A 332 -12.14 -19.80 -6.72
C GLY A 332 -11.04 -18.77 -7.00
N GLY A 333 -9.94 -18.80 -6.25
CA GLY A 333 -8.79 -17.90 -6.47
C GLY A 333 -9.04 -16.44 -6.09
N GLY A 334 -8.13 -15.56 -6.52
CA GLY A 334 -8.29 -14.11 -6.36
C GLY A 334 -7.92 -13.57 -4.97
N TYR A 335 -7.28 -14.35 -4.10
CA TYR A 335 -6.88 -13.92 -2.77
C TYR A 335 -5.36 -13.94 -2.55
N GLN A 336 -4.85 -12.92 -1.89
CA GLN A 336 -3.45 -12.67 -1.55
C GLN A 336 -3.38 -12.30 -0.06
N LEU A 337 -2.67 -13.11 0.72
CA LEU A 337 -2.58 -12.94 2.16
C LEU A 337 -1.60 -11.82 2.52
N ALA A 338 -2.09 -10.81 3.16
CA ALA A 338 -1.29 -9.69 3.66
C ALA A 338 -1.89 -9.14 4.98
N PRO A 339 -1.09 -8.46 5.81
CA PRO A 339 -1.61 -7.67 6.92
C PRO A 339 -2.42 -6.49 6.38
N THR A 340 -3.45 -6.07 7.14
CA THR A 340 -4.36 -4.96 6.76
C THR A 340 -3.74 -3.56 6.90
N HIS A 341 -2.50 -3.47 7.27
CA HIS A 341 -1.69 -2.25 7.38
C HIS A 341 -0.25 -2.67 7.63
N LEU A 342 0.69 -1.73 7.66
CA LEU A 342 2.01 -1.99 8.23
C LEU A 342 1.86 -2.65 9.61
N ILE A 343 2.51 -3.78 9.81
CA ILE A 343 2.54 -4.47 11.10
C ILE A 343 3.07 -3.49 12.15
N GLN A 344 2.32 -3.28 13.22
CA GLN A 344 2.59 -2.27 14.23
C GLN A 344 3.61 -2.74 15.26
N ASP A 345 4.27 -1.78 15.91
CA ASP A 345 5.36 -2.05 16.87
C ASP A 345 4.93 -2.82 18.12
N ASN A 346 3.64 -2.85 18.45
CA ASN A 346 3.10 -3.64 19.54
C ASN A 346 2.88 -5.13 19.21
N THR A 347 3.11 -5.54 17.95
CA THR A 347 2.91 -6.92 17.51
C THR A 347 4.00 -7.85 18.07
N PRO A 348 3.63 -8.92 18.79
CA PRO A 348 4.59 -9.92 19.26
C PRO A 348 5.21 -10.71 18.10
N VAL A 349 6.51 -11.01 18.21
CA VAL A 349 7.25 -11.79 17.20
C VAL A 349 6.66 -13.19 17.02
N GLU A 350 6.23 -13.84 18.08
CA GLU A 350 5.59 -15.16 18.05
C GLU A 350 4.28 -15.16 17.26
N ASN A 351 3.55 -14.05 17.26
CA ASN A 351 2.32 -13.90 16.48
C ASN A 351 2.63 -13.76 14.98
N LEU A 352 3.72 -13.05 14.62
CA LEU A 352 4.19 -12.99 13.25
C LEU A 352 4.61 -14.36 12.72
N LEU A 353 5.38 -15.10 13.52
CA LEU A 353 5.75 -16.47 13.18
C LEU A 353 4.53 -17.36 12.97
N ALA A 354 3.51 -17.25 13.84
CA ALA A 354 2.26 -18.00 13.73
C ALA A 354 1.49 -17.64 12.46
N MET A 355 1.41 -16.35 12.10
CA MET A 355 0.74 -15.88 10.88
C MET A 355 1.37 -16.48 9.62
N TYR A 356 2.69 -16.36 9.46
CA TYR A 356 3.38 -16.88 8.28
C TYR A 356 3.40 -18.41 8.25
N GLN A 357 3.54 -19.07 9.41
CA GLN A 357 3.44 -20.53 9.48
C GLN A 357 2.05 -21.01 9.08
N ALA A 358 0.99 -20.37 9.57
CA ALA A 358 -0.39 -20.68 9.20
C ALA A 358 -0.66 -20.46 7.70
N ALA A 359 -0.14 -19.36 7.13
CA ALA A 359 -0.24 -19.08 5.70
C ALA A 359 0.36 -20.22 4.85
N HIS A 360 1.52 -20.76 5.23
CA HIS A 360 2.13 -21.90 4.54
C HIS A 360 1.43 -23.24 4.79
N THR A 361 0.83 -23.40 5.96
CA THR A 361 0.18 -24.66 6.34
C THR A 361 -1.19 -24.80 5.69
N TYR A 362 -2.00 -23.76 5.75
CA TYR A 362 -3.41 -23.75 5.33
C TYR A 362 -3.65 -23.08 3.97
N GLY A 363 -2.69 -22.29 3.46
CA GLY A 363 -2.84 -21.51 2.23
C GLY A 363 -2.58 -22.30 0.93
N ARG A 364 -2.62 -23.61 0.93
CA ARG A 364 -2.45 -24.47 -0.27
C ARG A 364 -3.81 -24.72 -0.94
N TYR A 365 -3.82 -24.61 -2.28
CA TYR A 365 -4.98 -24.99 -3.07
C TYR A 365 -5.04 -26.50 -3.31
#